data_175d1aee2c416db22242818cd5912801
#
_entry.id   175d1aee2c416db22242818cd5912801
#
_cell.length_a   1.000
_cell.length_b   1.000
_cell.length_c   1.000
_cell.angle_alpha   90.00
_cell.angle_beta   90.00
_cell.angle_gamma   90.00
#
_symmetry.space_group_name_H-M   'P 1'
#
loop_
_entity.id
_entity.type
_entity.pdbx_description
1 polymer ?
#
loop_
_entity_poly.entity_id
_entity_poly.type
_entity_poly.pdbx_seq_one_letter_code
_entity_poly.pdbx_strand_id
1 'polypeptide(L)'
;MGLDSIELVMEFEKYFSISIPDREAEKANTVGKLVDCVAKILNIEKYDFKLRDDTFFSLKKAINKLTESENKFLITDKVKDNLKFEDKEQLSKLEELINLNLPGIDINKEKTIGLFARFKNWINFSDTFDFNEITWKSYINVVLAHNMETTINPSQIKSKYEIYIVVMRIIVDKIGVDYFEIGIEKSFTDDLGVD
;
A
#
# COMPACT_ATOMS: atom_id res chain seq x y z
N MET A 1 -19.80 9.31 -12.14
CA MET A 1 -19.19 8.43 -11.13
C MET A 1 -20.16 7.33 -10.80
N GLY A 2 -19.70 6.08 -10.81
CA GLY A 2 -20.45 4.93 -10.34
C GLY A 2 -20.60 4.91 -8.82
N LEU A 3 -21.30 3.90 -8.30
CA LEU A 3 -21.55 3.76 -6.86
C LEU A 3 -20.25 3.57 -6.09
N ASP A 4 -19.32 2.77 -6.61
CA ASP A 4 -18.04 2.47 -5.98
C ASP A 4 -17.14 3.71 -5.86
N SER A 5 -17.15 4.58 -6.89
CA SER A 5 -16.40 5.85 -6.87
C SER A 5 -16.92 6.78 -5.77
N ILE A 6 -18.24 6.85 -5.59
CA ILE A 6 -18.86 7.70 -4.56
C ILE A 6 -18.51 7.17 -3.16
N GLU A 7 -18.59 5.86 -2.96
CA GLU A 7 -18.25 5.24 -1.67
C GLU A 7 -16.78 5.45 -1.31
N LEU A 8 -15.87 5.34 -2.29
CA LEU A 8 -14.45 5.63 -2.09
C LEU A 8 -14.22 7.09 -1.67
N VAL A 9 -14.82 8.05 -2.38
CA VAL A 9 -14.69 9.48 -2.03
C VAL A 9 -15.17 9.72 -0.61
N MET A 10 -16.33 9.17 -0.23
CA MET A 10 -16.87 9.31 1.13
C MET A 10 -15.92 8.74 2.21
N GLU A 11 -15.27 7.61 1.95
CA GLU A 11 -14.30 7.05 2.91
C GLU A 11 -13.04 7.92 3.03
N PHE A 12 -12.56 8.50 1.93
CA PHE A 12 -11.45 9.45 2.00
C PHE A 12 -11.84 10.71 2.79
N GLU A 13 -13.01 11.31 2.51
CA GLU A 13 -13.52 12.47 3.24
C GLU A 13 -13.63 12.18 4.74
N LYS A 14 -14.18 11.02 5.09
CA LYS A 14 -14.32 10.58 6.47
C LYS A 14 -12.97 10.40 7.16
N TYR A 15 -12.03 9.69 6.52
CA TYR A 15 -10.73 9.43 7.11
C TYR A 15 -9.92 10.71 7.34
N PHE A 16 -9.85 11.57 6.32
CA PHE A 16 -9.08 12.81 6.38
C PHE A 16 -9.85 13.98 7.04
N SER A 17 -11.12 13.78 7.40
CA SER A 17 -12.02 14.82 7.93
C SER A 17 -12.06 16.07 7.04
N ILE A 18 -12.17 15.86 5.73
CA ILE A 18 -12.24 16.90 4.69
C ILE A 18 -13.51 16.76 3.85
N SER A 19 -13.77 17.76 2.99
CA SER A 19 -14.73 17.63 1.89
C SER A 19 -14.02 17.78 0.56
N ILE A 20 -14.25 16.83 -0.35
CA ILE A 20 -13.70 16.82 -1.71
C ILE A 20 -14.82 17.25 -2.67
N PRO A 21 -14.75 18.45 -3.27
CA PRO A 21 -15.78 18.89 -4.20
C PRO A 21 -15.92 17.91 -5.40
N ASP A 22 -17.13 17.64 -5.85
CA ASP A 22 -17.41 16.70 -6.95
C ASP A 22 -16.52 16.94 -8.17
N ARG A 23 -16.34 18.21 -8.55
CA ARG A 23 -15.48 18.59 -9.68
C ARG A 23 -14.02 18.22 -9.49
N GLU A 24 -13.51 18.22 -8.26
CA GLU A 24 -12.13 17.81 -7.96
C GLU A 24 -12.04 16.28 -7.85
N ALA A 25 -13.08 15.62 -7.33
CA ALA A 25 -13.18 14.16 -7.33
C ALA A 25 -13.18 13.59 -8.76
N GLU A 26 -13.93 14.17 -9.69
CA GLU A 26 -13.97 13.77 -11.10
C GLU A 26 -12.62 13.90 -11.81
N LYS A 27 -11.78 14.87 -11.40
CA LYS A 27 -10.44 15.05 -11.96
C LYS A 27 -9.41 14.10 -11.37
N ALA A 28 -9.66 13.61 -10.16
CA ALA A 28 -8.79 12.71 -9.43
C ALA A 28 -8.90 11.26 -9.93
N ASN A 29 -8.78 11.05 -11.24
CA ASN A 29 -8.97 9.76 -11.90
C ASN A 29 -7.80 8.78 -11.77
N THR A 30 -6.71 9.15 -11.09
CA THR A 30 -5.62 8.26 -10.72
C THR A 30 -5.31 8.38 -9.24
N VAL A 31 -4.67 7.34 -8.67
CA VAL A 31 -4.23 7.33 -7.27
C VAL A 31 -3.39 8.57 -6.93
N GLY A 32 -2.43 8.92 -7.79
CA GLY A 32 -1.58 10.10 -7.59
C GLY A 32 -2.34 11.43 -7.61
N LYS A 33 -3.32 11.58 -8.51
CA LYS A 33 -4.15 12.78 -8.56
C LYS A 33 -5.06 12.91 -7.35
N LEU A 34 -5.54 11.78 -6.80
CA LEU A 34 -6.29 11.79 -5.56
C LEU A 34 -5.40 12.19 -4.38
N VAL A 35 -4.18 11.65 -4.29
CA VAL A 35 -3.19 12.07 -3.30
C VAL A 35 -2.93 13.57 -3.37
N ASP A 36 -2.75 14.11 -4.58
CA ASP A 36 -2.53 15.55 -4.80
C ASP A 36 -3.76 16.39 -4.43
N CYS A 37 -4.96 15.90 -4.72
CA CYS A 37 -6.21 16.55 -4.34
C CYS A 37 -6.35 16.66 -2.81
N VAL A 38 -6.20 15.55 -2.09
CA VAL A 38 -6.24 15.50 -0.63
C VAL A 38 -5.13 16.37 -0.02
N ALA A 39 -3.91 16.27 -0.54
CA ALA A 39 -2.77 17.06 -0.08
C ALA A 39 -3.02 18.58 -0.22
N LYS A 40 -3.61 19.00 -1.33
CA LYS A 40 -4.00 20.40 -1.57
C LYS A 40 -5.00 20.90 -0.53
N ILE A 41 -6.03 20.10 -0.20
CA ILE A 41 -7.04 20.44 0.81
C ILE A 41 -6.41 20.52 2.20
N LEU A 42 -5.48 19.62 2.53
CA LEU A 42 -4.74 19.58 3.79
C LEU A 42 -3.57 20.57 3.86
N ASN A 43 -3.29 21.33 2.79
CA ASN A 43 -2.12 22.24 2.67
C ASN A 43 -0.78 21.52 2.84
N ILE A 44 -0.65 20.31 2.28
CA ILE A 44 0.56 19.49 2.31
C ILE A 44 1.22 19.52 0.92
N GLU A 45 2.43 20.05 0.84
CA GLU A 45 3.12 20.24 -0.44
C GLU A 45 4.14 19.14 -0.76
N LYS A 46 4.76 18.54 0.24
CA LYS A 46 5.95 17.72 0.06
C LYS A 46 5.67 16.22 0.17
N TYR A 47 6.41 15.45 -0.64
CA TYR A 47 6.66 14.05 -0.35
C TYR A 47 7.82 13.96 0.63
N ASP A 48 7.55 13.43 1.83
CA ASP A 48 8.58 13.06 2.81
C ASP A 48 8.50 11.56 3.03
N PHE A 49 9.57 10.87 2.73
CA PHE A 49 9.66 9.41 2.84
C PHE A 49 10.24 8.94 4.18
N LYS A 50 10.36 9.84 5.16
CA LYS A 50 10.95 9.51 6.45
C LYS A 50 10.28 8.29 7.11
N LEU A 51 8.94 8.23 7.09
CA LEU A 51 8.20 7.07 7.65
C LEU A 51 8.61 5.76 6.98
N ARG A 52 8.72 5.75 5.65
CA ARG A 52 9.18 4.58 4.88
C ARG A 52 10.60 4.19 5.24
N ASP A 53 11.49 5.16 5.26
CA ASP A 53 12.91 4.94 5.45
C ASP A 53 13.19 4.47 6.89
N ASP A 54 12.55 5.07 7.89
CA ASP A 54 12.63 4.65 9.28
C ASP A 54 12.11 3.21 9.47
N THR A 55 11.01 2.84 8.81
CA THR A 55 10.46 1.48 8.85
C THR A 55 11.41 0.49 8.19
N PHE A 56 11.95 0.83 7.02
CA PHE A 56 12.95 0.00 6.35
C PHE A 56 14.19 -0.24 7.20
N PHE A 57 14.75 0.81 7.81
CA PHE A 57 15.92 0.67 8.68
C PHE A 57 15.63 -0.14 9.93
N SER A 58 14.45 0.01 10.53
CA SER A 58 14.03 -0.79 11.67
C SER A 58 13.93 -2.27 11.32
N LEU A 59 13.31 -2.59 10.18
CA LEU A 59 13.18 -3.97 9.71
C LEU A 59 14.54 -4.56 9.33
N LYS A 60 15.39 -3.82 8.64
CA LYS A 60 16.75 -4.23 8.30
C LYS A 60 17.58 -4.55 9.56
N LYS A 61 17.48 -3.69 10.58
CA LYS A 61 18.16 -3.92 11.87
C LYS A 61 17.63 -5.18 12.57
N ALA A 62 16.32 -5.42 12.53
CA ALA A 62 15.73 -6.62 13.11
C ALA A 62 16.17 -7.90 12.37
N ILE A 63 16.19 -7.88 11.04
CA ILE A 63 16.69 -9.01 10.22
C ILE A 63 18.15 -9.30 10.57
N ASN A 64 19.01 -8.30 10.59
CA ASN A 64 20.44 -8.47 10.92
C ASN A 64 20.64 -9.04 12.33
N LYS A 65 19.80 -8.61 13.28
CA LYS A 65 19.84 -9.16 14.65
C LYS A 65 19.45 -10.64 14.69
N LEU A 66 18.43 -11.05 13.93
CA LEU A 66 17.97 -12.45 13.91
C LEU A 66 18.92 -13.39 13.14
N THR A 67 19.55 -12.87 12.11
CA THR A 67 20.47 -13.66 11.27
C THR A 67 21.92 -13.64 11.78
N GLU A 68 22.20 -12.88 12.84
CA GLU A 68 23.55 -12.65 13.40
C GLU A 68 24.56 -12.21 12.32
N SER A 69 24.08 -11.48 11.30
CA SER A 69 24.88 -11.05 10.14
C SER A 69 24.61 -9.61 9.75
N GLU A 70 25.62 -8.93 9.22
CA GLU A 70 25.47 -7.60 8.63
C GLU A 70 25.04 -7.70 7.17
N ASN A 71 23.76 -7.95 6.92
CA ASN A 71 23.23 -7.94 5.56
C ASN A 71 23.15 -6.51 5.03
N LYS A 72 23.85 -6.23 3.94
CA LYS A 72 23.92 -4.90 3.32
C LYS A 72 22.99 -4.84 2.13
N PHE A 73 21.67 -4.91 2.37
CA PHE A 73 20.69 -4.72 1.31
C PHE A 73 20.14 -3.30 1.30
N LEU A 74 19.67 -2.87 0.13
CA LEU A 74 19.11 -1.55 -0.15
C LEU A 74 17.58 -1.65 -0.25
N ILE A 75 16.91 -0.52 -0.14
CA ILE A 75 15.45 -0.44 -0.28
C ILE A 75 14.96 -0.84 -1.70
N THR A 76 15.85 -0.81 -2.68
CA THR A 76 15.60 -1.23 -4.06
C THR A 76 15.83 -2.72 -4.31
N ASP A 77 16.44 -3.42 -3.37
CA ASP A 77 16.74 -4.85 -3.52
C ASP A 77 15.47 -5.68 -3.31
N LYS A 78 15.51 -6.92 -3.78
CA LYS A 78 14.38 -7.85 -3.69
C LYS A 78 14.23 -8.37 -2.26
N VAL A 79 12.98 -8.44 -1.79
CA VAL A 79 12.68 -8.89 -0.41
C VAL A 79 13.07 -10.34 -0.23
N LYS A 80 12.82 -11.21 -1.22
CA LYS A 80 13.11 -12.66 -1.17
C LYS A 80 14.56 -13.00 -0.87
N ASP A 81 15.48 -12.09 -1.20
CA ASP A 81 16.91 -12.33 -1.00
C ASP A 81 17.32 -12.25 0.48
N ASN A 82 16.46 -11.67 1.34
CA ASN A 82 16.76 -11.42 2.74
C ASN A 82 15.64 -11.86 3.71
N LEU A 83 14.44 -12.15 3.22
CA LEU A 83 13.27 -12.54 4.01
C LEU A 83 12.55 -13.70 3.35
N LYS A 84 12.28 -14.75 4.13
CA LYS A 84 11.53 -15.93 3.69
C LYS A 84 10.12 -15.85 4.26
N PHE A 85 9.12 -15.62 3.39
CA PHE A 85 7.72 -15.51 3.82
C PHE A 85 7.10 -16.83 4.31
N GLU A 86 7.72 -17.97 3.95
CA GLU A 86 7.31 -19.29 4.42
C GLU A 86 7.73 -19.55 5.87
N ASP A 87 8.77 -18.86 6.35
CA ASP A 87 9.28 -18.99 7.72
C ASP A 87 8.43 -18.12 8.68
N LYS A 88 7.33 -18.71 9.12
CA LYS A 88 6.38 -18.03 10.03
C LYS A 88 7.01 -17.69 11.40
N GLU A 89 7.97 -18.48 11.84
CA GLU A 89 8.69 -18.22 13.10
C GLU A 89 9.57 -16.98 12.97
N GLN A 90 10.30 -16.87 11.86
CA GLN A 90 11.11 -15.68 11.57
C GLN A 90 10.23 -14.44 11.47
N LEU A 91 9.09 -14.51 10.74
CA LEU A 91 8.16 -13.39 10.59
C LEU A 91 7.63 -12.95 11.96
N SER A 92 7.15 -13.87 12.80
CA SER A 92 6.63 -13.55 14.12
C SER A 92 7.68 -12.87 15.02
N LYS A 93 8.93 -13.32 14.98
CA LYS A 93 10.02 -12.67 15.72
C LYS A 93 10.34 -11.26 15.20
N LEU A 94 10.25 -11.06 13.88
CA LEU A 94 10.43 -9.74 13.28
C LEU A 94 9.30 -8.79 13.69
N GLU A 95 8.05 -9.24 13.63
CA GLU A 95 6.88 -8.48 14.05
C GLU A 95 7.01 -8.01 15.51
N GLU A 96 7.44 -8.89 16.39
CA GLU A 96 7.70 -8.55 17.81
C GLU A 96 8.81 -7.50 17.95
N LEU A 97 9.91 -7.63 17.19
CA LEU A 97 11.05 -6.72 17.27
C LEU A 97 10.74 -5.31 16.75
N ILE A 98 9.90 -5.19 15.72
CA ILE A 98 9.58 -3.89 15.10
C ILE A 98 8.21 -3.34 15.55
N ASN A 99 7.42 -4.14 16.27
CA ASN A 99 6.05 -3.84 16.70
C ASN A 99 5.12 -3.44 15.54
N LEU A 100 5.23 -4.14 14.43
CA LEU A 100 4.35 -4.02 13.26
C LEU A 100 3.99 -5.40 12.74
N ASN A 101 2.78 -5.57 12.24
CA ASN A 101 2.37 -6.78 11.55
C ASN A 101 3.03 -6.83 10.17
N LEU A 102 3.62 -7.95 9.83
CA LEU A 102 4.23 -8.19 8.52
C LEU A 102 3.28 -9.01 7.65
N PRO A 103 2.64 -8.40 6.65
CA PRO A 103 1.76 -9.15 5.76
C PRO A 103 2.57 -10.22 5.03
N GLY A 104 2.16 -11.48 5.21
CA GLY A 104 2.74 -12.60 4.49
C GLY A 104 2.43 -12.49 3.01
N ILE A 105 3.41 -12.73 2.18
CA ILE A 105 3.23 -12.87 0.73
C ILE A 105 3.08 -14.37 0.46
N ASP A 106 1.90 -14.81 0.05
CA ASP A 106 1.68 -16.20 -0.33
C ASP A 106 2.18 -16.44 -1.75
N ILE A 107 3.44 -16.86 -1.84
CA ILE A 107 4.14 -17.14 -3.11
C ILE A 107 3.46 -18.30 -3.87
N ASN A 108 2.69 -19.15 -3.19
CA ASN A 108 2.02 -20.32 -3.75
C ASN A 108 0.55 -20.06 -4.11
N LYS A 109 0.03 -18.88 -3.86
CA LYS A 109 -1.29 -18.52 -4.37
C LYS A 109 -1.23 -18.28 -5.88
N GLU A 110 -1.21 -19.38 -6.64
CA GLU A 110 -1.95 -19.42 -7.89
C GLU A 110 -3.39 -18.95 -7.54
N LYS A 111 -3.66 -17.66 -7.81
CA LYS A 111 -5.02 -17.11 -7.93
C LYS A 111 -6.05 -17.68 -6.95
N THR A 112 -5.99 -17.35 -5.68
CA THR A 112 -7.22 -17.35 -4.90
C THR A 112 -8.01 -16.13 -5.35
N ILE A 113 -8.79 -16.39 -6.36
CA ILE A 113 -9.79 -15.54 -6.96
C ILE A 113 -10.79 -15.23 -5.84
N GLY A 114 -10.64 -14.07 -5.21
CA GLY A 114 -11.70 -13.48 -4.40
C GLY A 114 -12.97 -13.33 -5.24
N LEU A 115 -14.06 -12.90 -4.66
CA LEU A 115 -15.40 -12.73 -5.27
C LEU A 115 -15.42 -12.13 -6.69
N PHE A 116 -14.34 -11.51 -7.15
CA PHE A 116 -14.12 -10.93 -8.48
C PHE A 116 -13.85 -11.94 -9.62
N ALA A 117 -13.75 -13.23 -9.35
CA ALA A 117 -13.69 -14.24 -10.43
C ALA A 117 -14.88 -14.19 -11.39
N ARG A 118 -15.98 -13.60 -10.99
CA ARG A 118 -17.16 -13.42 -11.86
C ARG A 118 -16.99 -12.33 -12.93
N PHE A 119 -16.08 -11.36 -12.70
CA PHE A 119 -15.78 -10.28 -13.66
C PHE A 119 -14.63 -10.61 -14.62
N LYS A 120 -13.84 -11.64 -14.36
CA LYS A 120 -12.62 -11.99 -15.11
C LYS A 120 -12.83 -12.41 -16.56
N ASN A 121 -14.05 -12.73 -16.96
CA ASN A 121 -14.35 -13.11 -18.34
C ASN A 121 -14.44 -11.93 -19.31
N TRP A 122 -14.28 -10.68 -18.84
CA TRP A 122 -14.41 -9.51 -19.71
C TRP A 122 -13.12 -8.69 -19.88
N ILE A 123 -12.12 -8.88 -19.04
CA ILE A 123 -10.86 -8.14 -19.16
C ILE A 123 -9.69 -9.13 -19.18
N ASN A 124 -8.95 -9.15 -20.29
CA ASN A 124 -7.68 -9.86 -20.42
C ASN A 124 -6.60 -9.21 -19.52
N PHE A 125 -6.60 -9.46 -18.23
CA PHE A 125 -5.48 -9.11 -17.36
C PHE A 125 -4.39 -10.18 -17.53
N SER A 126 -3.38 -9.87 -18.34
CA SER A 126 -2.23 -10.73 -18.63
C SER A 126 -1.00 -10.42 -17.79
N ASP A 127 -1.08 -9.56 -16.80
CA ASP A 127 0.07 -9.31 -15.94
C ASP A 127 -0.07 -10.11 -14.64
N THR A 128 0.52 -11.29 -14.64
CA THR A 128 0.81 -12.02 -13.41
C THR A 128 1.86 -11.23 -12.65
N PHE A 129 1.46 -10.62 -11.52
CA PHE A 129 2.40 -9.98 -10.62
C PHE A 129 3.40 -11.03 -10.14
N ASP A 130 4.68 -10.84 -10.45
CA ASP A 130 5.74 -11.75 -10.02
C ASP A 130 6.22 -11.35 -8.62
N PHE A 131 5.76 -12.08 -7.60
CA PHE A 131 6.19 -11.90 -6.21
C PHE A 131 7.70 -11.97 -6.01
N ASN A 132 8.43 -12.60 -6.93
CA ASN A 132 9.89 -12.64 -6.89
C ASN A 132 10.55 -11.30 -7.21
N GLU A 133 9.80 -10.37 -7.79
CA GLU A 133 10.29 -9.03 -8.17
C GLU A 133 9.97 -7.96 -7.11
N ILE A 134 9.29 -8.33 -6.00
CA ILE A 134 8.97 -7.37 -4.94
C ILE A 134 10.24 -6.79 -4.33
N THR A 135 10.35 -5.46 -4.40
CA THR A 135 11.43 -4.72 -3.73
C THR A 135 11.05 -4.38 -2.29
N TRP A 136 12.04 -4.10 -1.45
CA TRP A 136 11.79 -3.57 -0.10
C TRP A 136 10.96 -2.30 -0.13
N LYS A 137 11.17 -1.43 -1.14
CA LYS A 137 10.37 -0.21 -1.32
C LYS A 137 8.87 -0.52 -1.41
N SER A 138 8.49 -1.48 -2.26
CA SER A 138 7.08 -1.87 -2.42
C SER A 138 6.55 -2.57 -1.19
N TYR A 139 7.32 -3.47 -0.60
CA TYR A 139 6.92 -4.21 0.59
C TYR A 139 6.70 -3.30 1.80
N ILE A 140 7.55 -2.30 2.02
CA ILE A 140 7.37 -1.33 3.13
C ILE A 140 6.09 -0.52 2.94
N ASN A 141 5.70 -0.16 1.72
CA ASN A 141 4.40 0.48 1.48
C ASN A 141 3.24 -0.42 1.96
N VAL A 142 3.31 -1.73 1.65
CA VAL A 142 2.31 -2.71 2.11
C VAL A 142 2.31 -2.85 3.62
N VAL A 143 3.48 -2.98 4.25
CA VAL A 143 3.61 -3.03 5.71
C VAL A 143 2.99 -1.80 6.36
N LEU A 144 3.29 -0.61 5.85
CA LEU A 144 2.74 0.65 6.38
C LEU A 144 1.23 0.76 6.17
N ALA A 145 0.73 0.40 5.00
CA ALA A 145 -0.71 0.42 4.73
C ALA A 145 -1.46 -0.60 5.61
N HIS A 146 -0.88 -1.78 5.84
CA HIS A 146 -1.45 -2.79 6.73
C HIS A 146 -1.48 -2.33 8.20
N ASN A 147 -0.50 -1.56 8.63
CA ASN A 147 -0.38 -1.02 9.98
C ASN A 147 -0.78 0.48 10.07
N MET A 148 -1.56 0.98 9.13
CA MET A 148 -1.89 2.40 9.01
C MET A 148 -2.44 2.99 10.31
N GLU A 149 -3.33 2.27 10.99
CA GLU A 149 -3.98 2.74 12.22
C GLU A 149 -3.01 3.03 13.37
N THR A 150 -1.86 2.34 13.39
CA THR A 150 -0.85 2.50 14.45
C THR A 150 0.32 3.39 14.02
N THR A 151 0.53 3.57 12.72
CA THR A 151 1.69 4.29 12.18
C THR A 151 1.37 5.70 11.69
N ILE A 152 0.11 5.97 11.32
CA ILE A 152 -0.32 7.26 10.78
C ILE A 152 -1.45 7.83 11.63
N ASN A 153 -1.22 9.02 12.19
CA ASN A 153 -2.26 9.77 12.90
C ASN A 153 -2.99 10.69 11.91
N PRO A 154 -4.31 10.49 11.66
CA PRO A 154 -5.08 11.30 10.69
C PRO A 154 -5.01 12.81 10.97
N SER A 155 -4.92 13.21 12.26
CA SER A 155 -4.85 14.61 12.65
C SER A 155 -3.46 15.23 12.53
N GLN A 156 -2.44 14.45 12.14
CA GLN A 156 -1.04 14.87 12.11
C GLN A 156 -0.31 14.46 10.84
N ILE A 157 -1.04 14.26 9.75
CA ILE A 157 -0.45 13.93 8.44
C ILE A 157 0.45 15.09 7.99
N LYS A 158 1.68 14.76 7.57
CA LYS A 158 2.73 15.75 7.26
C LYS A 158 3.25 15.64 5.82
N SER A 159 2.94 14.57 5.12
CA SER A 159 3.49 14.32 3.80
C SER A 159 2.49 13.68 2.84
N LYS A 160 2.68 13.92 1.54
CA LYS A 160 1.94 13.22 0.48
C LYS A 160 2.16 11.71 0.50
N TYR A 161 3.30 11.27 1.02
CA TYR A 161 3.58 9.85 1.16
C TYR A 161 2.65 9.19 2.19
N GLU A 162 2.42 9.84 3.35
CA GLU A 162 1.45 9.34 4.34
C GLU A 162 0.04 9.29 3.76
N ILE A 163 -0.37 10.32 3.00
CA ILE A 163 -1.65 10.31 2.28
C ILE A 163 -1.73 9.10 1.32
N TYR A 164 -0.67 8.85 0.54
CA TYR A 164 -0.61 7.72 -0.38
C TYR A 164 -0.79 6.38 0.34
N ILE A 165 -0.14 6.17 1.49
CA ILE A 165 -0.29 4.94 2.29
C ILE A 165 -1.74 4.75 2.76
N VAL A 166 -2.39 5.83 3.22
CA VAL A 166 -3.81 5.81 3.61
C VAL A 166 -4.70 5.48 2.43
N VAL A 167 -4.48 6.16 1.29
CA VAL A 167 -5.24 5.92 0.05
C VAL A 167 -5.11 4.48 -0.40
N MET A 168 -3.90 3.91 -0.38
CA MET A 168 -3.64 2.52 -0.69
C MET A 168 -4.47 1.58 0.20
N ARG A 169 -4.49 1.81 1.51
CA ARG A 169 -5.26 0.99 2.45
C ARG A 169 -6.76 1.05 2.17
N ILE A 170 -7.31 2.25 2.00
CA ILE A 170 -8.75 2.42 1.76
C ILE A 170 -9.17 1.75 0.45
N ILE A 171 -8.36 1.85 -0.61
CA ILE A 171 -8.63 1.19 -1.90
C ILE A 171 -8.68 -0.34 -1.71
N VAL A 172 -7.69 -0.93 -1.03
CA VAL A 172 -7.68 -2.38 -0.77
C VAL A 172 -8.91 -2.81 0.00
N ASP A 173 -9.28 -2.09 1.05
CA ASP A 173 -10.43 -2.43 1.90
C ASP A 173 -11.77 -2.32 1.17
N LYS A 174 -11.91 -1.39 0.24
CA LYS A 174 -13.17 -1.12 -0.46
C LYS A 174 -13.31 -1.88 -1.77
N ILE A 175 -12.24 -1.96 -2.55
CA ILE A 175 -12.26 -2.55 -3.89
C ILE A 175 -11.82 -4.03 -3.86
N GLY A 176 -10.97 -4.41 -2.88
CA GLY A 176 -10.47 -5.78 -2.75
C GLY A 176 -9.35 -6.14 -3.71
N VAL A 177 -8.70 -5.14 -4.32
CA VAL A 177 -7.48 -5.32 -5.12
C VAL A 177 -6.28 -5.60 -4.22
N ASP A 178 -5.22 -6.20 -4.77
CA ASP A 178 -3.99 -6.41 -4.01
C ASP A 178 -3.23 -5.09 -3.81
N TYR A 179 -2.53 -4.95 -2.68
CA TYR A 179 -1.68 -3.79 -2.38
C TYR A 179 -0.66 -3.51 -3.48
N PHE A 180 -0.09 -4.55 -4.08
CA PHE A 180 0.93 -4.41 -5.13
C PHE A 180 0.37 -3.95 -6.48
N GLU A 181 -0.94 -3.98 -6.67
CA GLU A 181 -1.60 -3.43 -7.86
C GLU A 181 -1.75 -1.91 -7.79
N ILE A 182 -1.58 -1.31 -6.60
CA ILE A 182 -1.82 0.11 -6.38
C ILE A 182 -0.53 0.91 -6.53
N GLY A 183 -0.36 1.54 -7.69
CA GLY A 183 0.68 2.54 -7.97
C GLY A 183 0.09 3.94 -8.09
N ILE A 184 0.89 4.98 -7.92
CA ILE A 184 0.43 6.37 -8.04
C ILE A 184 -0.06 6.72 -9.44
N GLU A 185 0.40 6.01 -10.46
CA GLU A 185 0.00 6.15 -11.86
C GLU A 185 -1.30 5.43 -12.21
N LYS A 186 -1.78 4.52 -11.35
CA LYS A 186 -2.93 3.68 -11.63
C LYS A 186 -4.22 4.47 -11.71
N SER A 187 -5.00 4.22 -12.78
CA SER A 187 -6.33 4.75 -12.98
C SER A 187 -7.35 3.98 -12.15
N PHE A 188 -8.30 4.68 -11.54
CA PHE A 188 -9.37 4.03 -10.78
C PHE A 188 -10.24 3.17 -11.69
N THR A 189 -10.63 3.66 -12.86
CA THR A 189 -11.49 2.93 -13.79
C THR A 189 -10.74 1.92 -14.64
N ASP A 190 -9.62 2.32 -15.26
CA ASP A 190 -8.96 1.48 -16.26
C ASP A 190 -8.10 0.38 -15.64
N ASP A 191 -7.44 0.67 -14.49
CA ASP A 191 -6.51 -0.27 -13.84
C ASP A 191 -7.12 -0.98 -12.62
N LEU A 192 -7.93 -0.29 -11.81
CA LEU A 192 -8.45 -0.80 -10.55
C LEU A 192 -9.91 -1.25 -10.61
N GLY A 193 -10.58 -1.04 -11.75
CA GLY A 193 -11.94 -1.51 -12.00
C GLY A 193 -13.02 -0.82 -11.17
N VAL A 194 -12.81 0.44 -10.80
CA VAL A 194 -13.77 1.27 -10.07
C VAL A 194 -14.75 1.92 -11.06
N ASP A 195 -16.04 1.68 -10.92
CA ASP A 195 -17.11 2.24 -11.77
C ASP A 195 -17.51 3.69 -11.37
#